data_c93da441b5c594fe198103f8e87f9d15
#
_entry.id   c93da441b5c594fe198103f8e87f9d15
#
_cell.length_a   1.000
_cell.length_b   1.000
_cell.length_c   1.000
_cell.angle_alpha   90.00
_cell.angle_beta   90.00
_cell.angle_gamma   90.00
#
_symmetry.space_group_name_H-M   'P 1'
#
loop_
_entity.id
_entity.type
_entity.pdbx_description
1 polymer ?
#
loop_
_entity_poly.entity_id
_entity_poly.type
_entity_poly.pdbx_seq_one_letter_code
_entity_poly.pdbx_strand_id
1 'polypeptide(L)'
;MNEQDIKYLEHKSLKDVPGFKAAIQLRLKDGRPVFLGLRDDALSVFTDEGRQYFFDLEGRPWRLSTLNYTLHRGLSHYGLRLRKRPKERGGGYDRERLSDEELAEFCKELWQAGRDILDAIENTHPENIRFTKPGYDTAVGEIKPVIEKITKYSPEQIRQERERFESVYQPIPVLPPDHYRAFVLQVTEGCSFNTCTFCSLYRGIPFRVCSVEEFDEHIKNALAFHGEALRQRSTIFLGQANAISVPQNRLVELMKRIPEQVILPPAEERPVKPKWTRGKRLHFTGIGAFIDGFTGLKKTADDYRELWELGLDRVYLGVESGSEEILEWIKKPAQPDQMLETIARLKEAGVATDIILLVGIGGKEYERKHVEASIKFIEESPLTKGDRVYLSEVVEYSDAPYYQRMEHDRIPRLTEVEMKKQLEVFWDTVKKRKLQPVPYRIDPFVY
;
A
#
# COMPACT_ATOMS: atom_id res chain seq x y z
N MET A 1 11.86 7.85 -17.05
CA MET A 1 13.06 7.76 -17.94
C MET A 1 12.88 8.82 -19.02
N ASN A 2 13.86 9.66 -19.25
CA ASN A 2 13.85 10.64 -20.35
C ASN A 2 14.51 10.00 -21.60
N GLU A 3 14.50 10.68 -22.76
CA GLU A 3 15.16 10.21 -23.99
C GLU A 3 16.63 9.79 -23.78
N GLN A 4 17.31 10.36 -22.80
CA GLN A 4 18.66 9.98 -22.42
C GLN A 4 18.74 8.61 -21.74
N ASP A 5 17.68 8.20 -21.00
CA ASP A 5 17.64 6.89 -20.36
C ASP A 5 17.36 5.77 -21.40
N ILE A 6 16.67 6.09 -22.50
CA ILE A 6 16.44 5.16 -23.61
C ILE A 6 17.73 4.99 -24.44
N LYS A 7 18.42 6.09 -24.77
CA LYS A 7 19.77 6.07 -25.37
C LYS A 7 20.82 5.40 -24.47
N TYR A 8 20.63 5.45 -23.15
CA TYR A 8 21.49 4.78 -22.18
C TYR A 8 21.41 3.25 -22.28
N LEU A 9 20.24 2.71 -22.64
CA LEU A 9 20.05 1.28 -22.90
C LEU A 9 20.65 0.85 -24.27
N GLU A 10 20.83 1.79 -25.20
CA GLU A 10 21.49 1.52 -26.49
C GLU A 10 23.03 1.52 -26.41
N HIS A 11 23.64 2.23 -25.46
CA HIS A 11 25.08 2.49 -25.44
C HIS A 11 25.87 1.92 -24.24
N LYS A 12 25.26 1.51 -23.14
CA LYS A 12 25.95 0.75 -22.10
C LYS A 12 25.73 -0.74 -22.29
N SER A 13 26.82 -1.48 -22.27
CA SER A 13 26.81 -2.94 -22.17
C SER A 13 25.78 -3.34 -21.10
N LEU A 14 24.66 -3.91 -21.51
CA LEU A 14 23.60 -4.43 -20.63
C LEU A 14 24.11 -5.49 -19.63
N LYS A 15 25.41 -5.84 -19.72
CA LYS A 15 26.11 -6.72 -18.76
C LYS A 15 26.04 -6.20 -17.32
N ASP A 16 25.89 -4.87 -17.15
CA ASP A 16 25.96 -4.20 -15.86
C ASP A 16 24.62 -3.57 -15.41
N VAL A 17 23.47 -3.94 -16.02
CA VAL A 17 22.18 -3.50 -15.46
C VAL A 17 21.95 -4.22 -14.15
N PRO A 18 22.11 -3.55 -13.01
CA PRO A 18 22.02 -4.21 -11.71
C PRO A 18 20.57 -4.64 -11.46
N GLY A 19 20.44 -5.82 -10.85
CA GLY A 19 19.16 -6.27 -10.30
C GLY A 19 18.31 -7.17 -11.19
N PHE A 20 18.73 -7.54 -12.41
CA PHE A 20 18.05 -8.59 -13.18
C PHE A 20 18.70 -9.95 -12.95
N LYS A 21 17.85 -10.94 -12.60
CA LYS A 21 18.22 -12.36 -12.52
C LYS A 21 18.42 -12.96 -13.91
N ALA A 22 17.55 -12.59 -14.85
CA ALA A 22 17.64 -12.94 -16.25
C ALA A 22 17.19 -11.76 -17.11
N ALA A 23 17.77 -11.61 -18.29
CA ALA A 23 17.39 -10.59 -19.26
C ALA A 23 17.61 -11.06 -20.68
N ILE A 24 16.72 -10.61 -21.59
CA ILE A 24 16.77 -10.91 -23.03
C ILE A 24 16.40 -9.64 -23.79
N GLN A 25 17.15 -9.34 -24.85
CA GLN A 25 16.74 -8.38 -25.87
C GLN A 25 16.46 -9.12 -27.18
N LEU A 26 15.23 -9.03 -27.66
CA LEU A 26 14.78 -9.69 -28.89
C LEU A 26 13.98 -8.72 -29.78
N ARG A 27 13.65 -9.16 -31.00
CA ARG A 27 12.75 -8.43 -31.89
C ARG A 27 11.42 -9.19 -32.01
N LEU A 28 10.33 -8.44 -31.97
CA LEU A 28 9.00 -8.96 -32.32
C LEU A 28 8.87 -9.22 -33.83
N LYS A 29 7.82 -9.91 -34.25
CA LYS A 29 7.54 -10.21 -35.71
C LYS A 29 7.45 -8.95 -36.57
N ASP A 30 6.99 -7.84 -36.02
CA ASP A 30 6.92 -6.55 -36.70
C ASP A 30 8.25 -5.78 -36.74
N GLY A 31 9.32 -6.39 -36.22
CA GLY A 31 10.67 -5.83 -36.18
C GLY A 31 10.96 -4.94 -35.00
N ARG A 32 9.95 -4.59 -34.14
CA ARG A 32 10.15 -3.76 -32.97
C ARG A 32 11.04 -4.47 -31.95
N PRO A 33 12.06 -3.78 -31.40
CA PRO A 33 12.87 -4.34 -30.34
C PRO A 33 12.15 -4.30 -29.01
N VAL A 34 12.28 -5.36 -28.21
CA VAL A 34 11.84 -5.41 -26.83
C VAL A 34 12.95 -5.90 -25.93
N PHE A 35 13.00 -5.36 -24.71
CA PHE A 35 13.90 -5.82 -23.65
C PHE A 35 13.06 -6.40 -22.52
N LEU A 36 13.39 -7.62 -22.12
CA LEU A 36 12.79 -8.34 -21.01
C LEU A 36 13.78 -8.41 -19.85
N GLY A 37 13.35 -8.04 -18.67
CA GLY A 37 14.16 -8.12 -17.46
C GLY A 37 13.41 -8.81 -16.33
N LEU A 38 13.83 -10.00 -15.96
CA LEU A 38 13.28 -10.76 -14.83
C LEU A 38 14.06 -10.45 -13.56
N ARG A 39 13.34 -10.04 -12.53
CA ARG A 39 13.83 -9.89 -11.15
C ARG A 39 13.30 -11.01 -10.29
N ASP A 40 13.69 -11.00 -9.01
CA ASP A 40 13.20 -11.98 -8.04
C ASP A 40 11.70 -11.83 -7.72
N ASP A 41 11.10 -10.68 -8.04
CA ASP A 41 9.73 -10.32 -7.70
C ASP A 41 8.83 -9.96 -8.89
N ALA A 42 9.40 -9.70 -10.07
CA ALA A 42 8.63 -9.20 -11.21
C ALA A 42 9.32 -9.40 -12.56
N LEU A 43 8.54 -9.47 -13.63
CA LEU A 43 9.00 -9.32 -15.00
C LEU A 43 8.70 -7.90 -15.49
N SER A 44 9.69 -7.28 -16.11
CA SER A 44 9.57 -5.96 -16.75
C SER A 44 9.82 -6.11 -18.26
N VAL A 45 8.99 -5.47 -19.07
CA VAL A 45 9.11 -5.40 -20.53
C VAL A 45 9.26 -3.95 -20.94
N PHE A 46 10.30 -3.64 -21.71
CA PHE A 46 10.58 -2.30 -22.21
C PHE A 46 10.48 -2.31 -23.74
N THR A 47 9.74 -1.36 -24.30
CA THR A 47 9.62 -1.17 -25.74
C THR A 47 10.37 0.09 -26.17
N ASP A 48 10.66 0.21 -27.47
CA ASP A 48 11.28 1.37 -28.11
C ASP A 48 10.41 2.65 -28.06
N GLU A 49 9.10 2.48 -27.92
CA GLU A 49 8.13 3.59 -27.76
C GLU A 49 8.13 4.21 -26.35
N GLY A 50 9.07 3.82 -25.47
CA GLY A 50 9.15 4.30 -24.08
C GLY A 50 8.05 3.74 -23.17
N ARG A 51 7.37 2.69 -23.59
CA ARG A 51 6.40 1.96 -22.76
C ARG A 51 7.11 0.90 -21.95
N GLN A 52 6.70 0.75 -20.70
CA GLN A 52 7.23 -0.24 -19.77
C GLN A 52 6.07 -0.99 -19.14
N TYR A 53 5.99 -2.29 -19.41
CA TYR A 53 4.99 -3.19 -18.83
C TYR A 53 5.58 -3.94 -17.64
N PHE A 54 4.79 -4.12 -16.59
CA PHE A 54 5.21 -4.84 -15.40
C PHE A 54 4.19 -5.91 -15.05
N PHE A 55 4.71 -7.11 -14.83
CA PHE A 55 3.95 -8.28 -14.43
C PHE A 55 4.51 -8.86 -13.14
N ASP A 56 3.65 -9.39 -12.29
CA ASP A 56 4.09 -10.21 -11.17
C ASP A 56 4.51 -11.61 -11.64
N LEU A 57 5.03 -12.44 -10.74
CA LEU A 57 5.48 -13.78 -11.10
C LEU A 57 4.34 -14.81 -11.29
N GLU A 58 3.10 -14.40 -11.04
CA GLU A 58 1.90 -15.14 -11.46
C GLU A 58 1.40 -14.72 -12.84
N GLY A 59 2.08 -13.76 -13.49
CA GLY A 59 1.73 -13.23 -14.80
C GLY A 59 0.67 -12.14 -14.79
N ARG A 60 0.27 -11.63 -13.63
CA ARG A 60 -0.72 -10.57 -13.52
C ARG A 60 -0.15 -9.24 -14.00
N PRO A 61 -0.82 -8.54 -14.93
CA PRO A 61 -0.45 -7.17 -15.25
C PRO A 61 -0.80 -6.25 -14.09
N TRP A 62 0.16 -5.47 -13.61
CA TRP A 62 -0.11 -4.55 -12.50
C TRP A 62 0.31 -3.11 -12.77
N ARG A 63 1.18 -2.86 -13.77
CA ARG A 63 1.63 -1.51 -14.07
C ARG A 63 2.02 -1.35 -15.54
N LEU A 64 1.64 -0.21 -16.12
CA LEU A 64 2.17 0.34 -17.37
C LEU A 64 2.74 1.72 -17.07
N SER A 65 3.98 1.97 -17.45
CA SER A 65 4.58 3.31 -17.41
C SER A 65 4.84 3.81 -18.81
N THR A 66 4.50 5.07 -19.06
CA THR A 66 4.78 5.83 -20.26
C THR A 66 5.56 7.10 -19.91
N LEU A 67 5.91 7.91 -20.90
CA LEU A 67 6.56 9.21 -20.66
C LEU A 67 5.65 10.18 -19.87
N ASN A 68 4.32 10.09 -20.04
CA ASN A 68 3.36 11.07 -19.54
C ASN A 68 2.59 10.63 -18.29
N TYR A 69 2.40 9.33 -18.11
CA TYR A 69 1.60 8.78 -17.01
C TYR A 69 2.02 7.36 -16.68
N THR A 70 1.55 6.92 -15.53
CA THR A 70 1.65 5.52 -15.12
C THR A 70 0.24 5.01 -14.82
N LEU A 71 -0.12 3.84 -15.35
CA LEU A 71 -1.32 3.11 -14.96
C LEU A 71 -0.94 2.04 -13.95
N HIS A 72 -1.74 1.93 -12.89
CA HIS A 72 -1.65 0.86 -11.90
C HIS A 72 -2.96 0.10 -11.85
N ARG A 73 -2.90 -1.21 -11.79
CA ARG A 73 -4.01 -2.10 -11.51
C ARG A 73 -3.84 -2.72 -10.12
N GLY A 74 -4.89 -2.63 -9.31
CA GLY A 74 -5.00 -3.37 -8.05
C GLY A 74 -5.55 -4.79 -8.25
N LEU A 75 -5.38 -5.64 -7.26
CA LEU A 75 -5.92 -7.01 -7.25
C LEU A 75 -7.45 -7.03 -7.17
N SER A 76 -8.06 -6.01 -6.57
CA SER A 76 -9.51 -5.79 -6.53
C SER A 76 -10.12 -5.32 -7.86
N HIS A 77 -9.34 -5.36 -8.94
CA HIS A 77 -9.75 -4.94 -10.28
C HIS A 77 -10.16 -3.47 -10.39
N TYR A 78 -9.49 -2.61 -9.63
CA TYR A 78 -9.54 -1.16 -9.84
C TYR A 78 -8.23 -0.68 -10.42
N GLY A 79 -8.30 0.38 -11.22
CA GLY A 79 -7.13 1.00 -11.84
C GLY A 79 -6.97 2.46 -11.46
N LEU A 80 -5.71 2.90 -11.41
CA LEU A 80 -5.34 4.30 -11.20
C LEU A 80 -4.43 4.78 -12.31
N ARG A 81 -4.70 5.99 -12.80
CA ARG A 81 -3.78 6.78 -13.61
C ARG A 81 -3.04 7.77 -12.72
N LEU A 82 -1.72 7.72 -12.76
CA LEU A 82 -0.83 8.63 -12.04
C LEU A 82 -0.16 9.56 -13.05
N ARG A 83 -0.37 10.87 -12.92
CA ARG A 83 0.33 11.90 -13.70
C ARG A 83 1.22 12.71 -12.77
N LYS A 84 2.49 12.87 -13.14
CA LYS A 84 3.42 13.67 -12.35
C LYS A 84 3.00 15.15 -12.40
N ARG A 85 2.82 15.76 -11.24
CA ARG A 85 2.60 17.19 -11.12
C ARG A 85 3.90 17.97 -11.30
N PRO A 86 3.88 19.10 -12.00
CA PRO A 86 5.00 20.02 -12.02
C PRO A 86 5.39 20.45 -10.59
N LYS A 87 6.69 20.74 -10.39
CA LYS A 87 7.19 21.21 -9.07
C LYS A 87 6.53 22.51 -8.64
N GLU A 88 6.20 23.38 -9.58
CA GLU A 88 5.52 24.66 -9.38
C GLU A 88 4.10 24.50 -8.80
N ARG A 89 3.49 23.32 -9.01
CA ARG A 89 2.20 22.93 -8.42
C ARG A 89 2.34 22.01 -7.21
N GLY A 90 3.47 22.09 -6.49
CA GLY A 90 3.73 21.31 -5.27
C GLY A 90 4.29 19.92 -5.50
N GLY A 91 4.55 19.52 -6.74
CA GLY A 91 5.09 18.18 -7.06
C GLY A 91 4.12 17.03 -6.73
N GLY A 92 4.64 15.80 -6.69
CA GLY A 92 3.82 14.60 -6.43
C GLY A 92 3.10 14.10 -7.69
N TYR A 93 1.94 13.44 -7.49
CA TYR A 93 1.16 12.85 -8.57
C TYR A 93 -0.32 13.20 -8.43
N ASP A 94 -0.94 13.57 -9.54
CA ASP A 94 -2.39 13.51 -9.67
C ASP A 94 -2.81 12.07 -9.82
N ARG A 95 -3.87 11.69 -9.10
CA ARG A 95 -4.43 10.34 -9.11
C ARG A 95 -5.84 10.40 -9.67
N GLU A 96 -6.11 9.55 -10.64
CA GLU A 96 -7.40 9.44 -11.29
C GLU A 96 -7.80 7.97 -11.35
N ARG A 97 -9.03 7.65 -10.98
CA ARG A 97 -9.55 6.29 -11.13
C ARG A 97 -9.84 6.04 -12.61
N LEU A 98 -9.39 4.89 -13.10
CA LEU A 98 -9.71 4.46 -14.46
C LEU A 98 -11.18 4.03 -14.53
N SER A 99 -11.82 4.29 -15.67
CA SER A 99 -13.09 3.62 -16.00
C SER A 99 -12.87 2.12 -16.24
N ASP A 100 -13.96 1.35 -16.24
CA ASP A 100 -13.89 -0.09 -16.50
C ASP A 100 -13.39 -0.37 -17.93
N GLU A 101 -13.75 0.49 -18.90
CA GLU A 101 -13.29 0.40 -20.28
C GLU A 101 -11.79 0.68 -20.39
N GLU A 102 -11.29 1.73 -19.74
CA GLU A 102 -9.87 2.08 -19.72
C GLU A 102 -9.04 0.97 -19.08
N LEU A 103 -9.56 0.38 -17.99
CA LEU A 103 -8.91 -0.73 -17.32
C LEU A 103 -8.90 -2.00 -18.18
N ALA A 104 -10.00 -2.28 -18.88
CA ALA A 104 -10.09 -3.41 -19.80
C ALA A 104 -9.10 -3.27 -20.97
N GLU A 105 -9.00 -2.07 -21.56
CA GLU A 105 -8.04 -1.80 -22.64
C GLU A 105 -6.58 -1.92 -22.13
N PHE A 106 -6.26 -1.39 -20.96
CA PHE A 106 -4.97 -1.58 -20.31
C PHE A 106 -4.62 -3.07 -20.15
N CYS A 107 -5.55 -3.87 -19.64
CA CYS A 107 -5.32 -5.30 -19.45
C CYS A 107 -5.15 -6.05 -20.78
N LYS A 108 -5.93 -5.69 -21.82
CA LYS A 108 -5.84 -6.25 -23.15
C LYS A 108 -4.50 -5.93 -23.82
N GLU A 109 -4.03 -4.70 -23.71
CA GLU A 109 -2.72 -4.27 -24.21
C GLU A 109 -1.59 -5.13 -23.63
N LEU A 110 -1.58 -5.31 -22.30
CA LEU A 110 -0.53 -6.08 -21.63
C LEU A 110 -0.60 -7.58 -21.95
N TRP A 111 -1.80 -8.13 -22.05
CA TRP A 111 -2.01 -9.51 -22.46
C TRP A 111 -1.52 -9.76 -23.89
N GLN A 112 -1.83 -8.86 -24.84
CA GLN A 112 -1.38 -8.97 -26.23
C GLN A 112 0.15 -8.87 -26.29
N ALA A 113 0.76 -7.93 -25.57
CA ALA A 113 2.22 -7.83 -25.48
C ALA A 113 2.86 -9.13 -24.98
N GLY A 114 2.26 -9.79 -23.98
CA GLY A 114 2.71 -11.11 -23.51
C GLY A 114 2.67 -12.18 -24.61
N ARG A 115 1.62 -12.21 -25.42
CA ARG A 115 1.49 -13.16 -26.54
C ARG A 115 2.52 -12.90 -27.64
N ASP A 116 2.70 -11.65 -28.03
CA ASP A 116 3.68 -11.27 -29.05
C ASP A 116 5.11 -11.63 -28.63
N ILE A 117 5.41 -11.48 -27.34
CA ILE A 117 6.70 -11.85 -26.75
C ILE A 117 6.87 -13.37 -26.73
N LEU A 118 5.84 -14.14 -26.33
CA LEU A 118 5.91 -15.60 -26.31
C LEU A 118 6.18 -16.14 -27.72
N ASP A 119 5.42 -15.65 -28.69
CA ASP A 119 5.60 -16.00 -30.08
C ASP A 119 7.02 -15.65 -30.58
N ALA A 120 7.54 -14.48 -30.21
CA ALA A 120 8.91 -14.10 -30.55
C ALA A 120 9.96 -15.02 -29.90
N ILE A 121 9.78 -15.45 -28.65
CA ILE A 121 10.68 -16.41 -27.98
C ILE A 121 10.64 -17.77 -28.66
N GLU A 122 9.47 -18.25 -29.10
CA GLU A 122 9.29 -19.57 -29.70
C GLU A 122 9.74 -19.65 -31.16
N ASN A 123 9.59 -18.56 -31.90
CA ASN A 123 9.85 -18.52 -33.34
C ASN A 123 11.09 -17.70 -33.75
N THR A 124 11.85 -17.17 -32.76
CA THR A 124 13.04 -16.38 -33.06
C THR A 124 14.27 -17.27 -33.19
N HIS A 125 15.00 -17.08 -34.29
CA HIS A 125 16.32 -17.67 -34.44
C HIS A 125 17.31 -16.99 -33.48
N PRO A 126 18.27 -17.73 -32.86
CA PRO A 126 19.25 -17.18 -31.95
C PRO A 126 20.00 -15.94 -32.46
N GLU A 127 20.18 -15.84 -33.78
CA GLU A 127 20.83 -14.69 -34.46
C GLU A 127 20.02 -13.38 -34.35
N ASN A 128 18.74 -13.44 -34.08
CA ASN A 128 17.86 -12.27 -33.85
C ASN A 128 17.88 -11.78 -32.39
N ILE A 129 18.64 -12.45 -31.52
CA ILE A 129 18.75 -12.11 -30.13
C ILE A 129 20.03 -11.31 -29.93
N ARG A 130 19.88 -10.05 -29.52
CA ARG A 130 21.01 -9.14 -29.37
C ARG A 130 21.71 -9.22 -28.02
N PHE A 131 21.01 -9.72 -27.01
CA PHE A 131 21.54 -9.77 -25.65
C PHE A 131 20.84 -10.84 -24.81
N THR A 132 21.60 -11.55 -23.98
CA THR A 132 21.09 -12.44 -22.95
C THR A 132 21.97 -12.39 -21.71
N LYS A 133 21.37 -12.53 -20.52
CA LYS A 133 22.03 -12.67 -19.22
C LYS A 133 21.27 -13.69 -18.38
N PRO A 134 21.90 -14.72 -17.83
CA PRO A 134 23.34 -15.07 -17.89
C PRO A 134 23.76 -15.67 -19.23
N GLY A 135 22.92 -16.41 -19.93
CA GLY A 135 23.10 -16.96 -21.25
C GLY A 135 21.73 -17.29 -21.83
N TYR A 136 21.65 -17.57 -23.14
CA TYR A 136 20.37 -17.73 -23.84
C TYR A 136 19.46 -18.78 -23.21
N ASP A 137 19.89 -20.04 -23.13
CA ASP A 137 19.06 -21.12 -22.62
C ASP A 137 18.61 -20.90 -21.18
N THR A 138 19.52 -20.37 -20.34
CA THR A 138 19.22 -20.06 -18.95
C THR A 138 18.24 -18.90 -18.86
N ALA A 139 18.43 -17.83 -19.64
CA ALA A 139 17.57 -16.66 -19.62
C ALA A 139 16.16 -17.02 -20.15
N VAL A 140 16.06 -17.76 -21.23
CA VAL A 140 14.77 -18.26 -21.75
C VAL A 140 14.11 -19.19 -20.74
N GLY A 141 14.85 -20.15 -20.18
CA GLY A 141 14.32 -21.06 -19.16
C GLY A 141 13.76 -20.38 -17.92
N GLU A 142 14.28 -19.20 -17.56
CA GLU A 142 13.77 -18.41 -16.42
C GLU A 142 12.60 -17.49 -16.81
N ILE A 143 12.64 -16.89 -18.00
CA ILE A 143 11.65 -15.88 -18.44
C ILE A 143 10.40 -16.52 -19.06
N LYS A 144 10.55 -17.53 -19.92
CA LYS A 144 9.45 -18.15 -20.66
C LYS A 144 8.31 -18.63 -19.75
N PRO A 145 8.54 -19.31 -18.61
CA PRO A 145 7.46 -19.72 -17.72
C PRO A 145 6.60 -18.56 -17.18
N VAL A 146 7.21 -17.39 -16.98
CA VAL A 146 6.46 -16.19 -16.55
C VAL A 146 5.63 -15.64 -17.72
N ILE A 147 6.19 -15.58 -18.92
CA ILE A 147 5.46 -15.16 -20.13
C ILE A 147 4.27 -16.10 -20.42
N GLU A 148 4.45 -17.40 -20.28
CA GLU A 148 3.36 -18.38 -20.41
C GLU A 148 2.24 -18.13 -19.39
N LYS A 149 2.56 -17.74 -18.18
CA LYS A 149 1.55 -17.31 -17.20
C LYS A 149 0.83 -16.02 -17.65
N ILE A 150 1.57 -15.03 -18.19
CA ILE A 150 0.98 -13.78 -18.70
C ILE A 150 -0.05 -14.07 -19.80
N THR A 151 0.25 -14.99 -20.71
CA THR A 151 -0.68 -15.31 -21.82
C THR A 151 -1.98 -15.97 -21.35
N LYS A 152 -2.01 -16.53 -20.14
CA LYS A 152 -3.23 -17.07 -19.51
C LYS A 152 -4.13 -15.98 -18.92
N TYR A 153 -3.58 -14.78 -18.64
CA TYR A 153 -4.33 -13.66 -18.08
C TYR A 153 -5.05 -12.84 -19.17
N SER A 154 -5.91 -13.51 -19.95
CA SER A 154 -6.83 -12.81 -20.86
C SER A 154 -7.73 -11.83 -20.10
N PRO A 155 -8.36 -10.84 -20.77
CA PRO A 155 -9.31 -9.93 -20.13
C PRO A 155 -10.42 -10.64 -19.36
N GLU A 156 -10.84 -11.83 -19.80
CA GLU A 156 -11.82 -12.68 -19.12
C GLU A 156 -11.25 -13.25 -17.83
N GLN A 157 -10.04 -13.80 -17.87
CA GLN A 157 -9.37 -14.34 -16.69
C GLN A 157 -9.12 -13.26 -15.63
N ILE A 158 -8.88 -12.03 -16.04
CA ILE A 158 -8.70 -10.89 -15.13
C ILE A 158 -10.03 -10.54 -14.41
N ARG A 159 -11.19 -10.67 -15.09
CA ARG A 159 -12.49 -10.51 -14.43
C ARG A 159 -12.76 -11.61 -13.41
N GLN A 160 -12.47 -12.86 -13.74
CA GLN A 160 -12.59 -14.00 -12.82
C GLN A 160 -11.63 -13.88 -11.63
N GLU A 161 -10.47 -13.24 -11.80
CA GLU A 161 -9.55 -12.97 -10.71
C GLU A 161 -10.15 -12.02 -9.66
N ARG A 162 -10.97 -11.06 -10.07
CA ARG A 162 -11.70 -10.20 -9.13
C ARG A 162 -12.59 -11.04 -8.21
N GLU A 163 -13.38 -11.95 -8.77
CA GLU A 163 -14.24 -12.84 -7.98
C GLU A 163 -13.44 -13.70 -7.01
N ARG A 164 -12.28 -14.22 -7.46
CA ARG A 164 -11.36 -14.94 -6.59
C ARG A 164 -10.78 -14.05 -5.49
N PHE A 165 -10.43 -12.80 -5.79
CA PHE A 165 -9.97 -11.85 -4.78
C PHE A 165 -11.07 -11.59 -3.74
N GLU A 166 -12.30 -11.31 -4.17
CA GLU A 166 -13.45 -11.05 -3.31
C GLU A 166 -13.88 -12.28 -2.49
N SER A 167 -13.54 -13.50 -2.91
CA SER A 167 -13.73 -14.72 -2.12
C SER A 167 -12.71 -14.89 -0.99
N VAL A 168 -11.54 -14.22 -1.09
CA VAL A 168 -10.47 -14.30 -0.10
C VAL A 168 -10.49 -13.11 0.84
N TYR A 169 -10.82 -11.91 0.31
CA TYR A 169 -10.69 -10.65 1.01
C TYR A 169 -12.02 -9.90 1.09
N GLN A 170 -12.36 -9.44 2.29
CA GLN A 170 -13.26 -8.31 2.43
C GLN A 170 -12.60 -7.05 1.85
N PRO A 171 -13.37 -6.00 1.49
CA PRO A 171 -12.80 -4.78 0.93
C PRO A 171 -11.62 -4.24 1.75
N ILE A 172 -10.54 -3.86 1.06
CA ILE A 172 -9.38 -3.21 1.65
C ILE A 172 -9.38 -1.75 1.16
N PRO A 173 -10.11 -0.84 1.84
CA PRO A 173 -10.32 0.50 1.33
C PRO A 173 -9.14 1.43 1.57
N VAL A 174 -8.25 1.09 2.50
CA VAL A 174 -7.16 1.96 2.91
C VAL A 174 -6.00 1.17 3.51
N LEU A 175 -4.78 1.60 3.19
CA LEU A 175 -3.53 1.20 3.85
C LEU A 175 -2.64 2.43 4.01
N PRO A 176 -1.73 2.46 5.00
CA PRO A 176 -0.70 3.48 5.07
C PRO A 176 0.25 3.39 3.86
N PRO A 177 0.84 4.49 3.38
CA PRO A 177 1.69 4.50 2.19
C PRO A 177 2.85 3.51 2.20
N ASP A 178 3.46 3.27 3.33
CA ASP A 178 4.54 2.30 3.51
C ASP A 178 4.05 0.84 3.54
N HIS A 179 2.74 0.63 3.62
CA HIS A 179 2.07 -0.67 3.52
C HIS A 179 1.23 -0.87 2.25
N TYR A 180 1.33 0.00 1.24
CA TYR A 180 0.60 -0.21 -0.03
C TYR A 180 0.94 -1.54 -0.72
N ARG A 181 2.08 -2.12 -0.39
CA ARG A 181 2.52 -3.43 -0.86
C ARG A 181 2.60 -4.46 0.27
N ALA A 182 1.80 -4.34 1.31
CA ALA A 182 1.74 -5.32 2.39
C ALA A 182 0.97 -6.58 1.95
N PHE A 183 1.28 -7.70 2.57
CA PHE A 183 0.43 -8.88 2.59
C PHE A 183 -0.62 -8.66 3.67
N VAL A 184 -1.86 -8.40 3.25
CA VAL A 184 -2.95 -8.13 4.18
C VAL A 184 -3.50 -9.44 4.72
N LEU A 185 -3.62 -9.53 6.06
CA LEU A 185 -4.29 -10.63 6.76
C LEU A 185 -5.41 -10.04 7.63
N GLN A 186 -6.64 -10.44 7.37
CA GLN A 186 -7.83 -9.86 7.98
C GLN A 186 -8.25 -10.66 9.21
N VAL A 187 -7.92 -10.14 10.40
CA VAL A 187 -8.36 -10.70 11.70
C VAL A 187 -9.72 -10.14 12.14
N THR A 188 -10.16 -9.05 11.52
CA THR A 188 -11.47 -8.43 11.74
C THR A 188 -12.12 -8.07 10.41
N GLU A 189 -13.44 -7.93 10.42
CA GLU A 189 -14.23 -7.31 9.38
C GLU A 189 -14.85 -6.02 9.91
N GLY A 190 -14.96 -5.01 9.03
CA GLY A 190 -15.56 -3.73 9.39
C GLY A 190 -14.73 -2.90 10.38
N CYS A 191 -15.37 -1.92 10.98
CA CYS A 191 -14.79 -1.04 11.99
C CYS A 191 -15.55 -1.18 13.31
N SER A 192 -14.83 -1.36 14.43
CA SER A 192 -15.42 -1.54 15.77
C SER A 192 -16.25 -0.35 16.25
N PHE A 193 -16.04 0.83 15.68
CA PHE A 193 -16.78 2.04 16.02
C PHE A 193 -17.74 2.48 14.90
N ASN A 194 -17.27 2.65 13.69
CA ASN A 194 -18.01 2.90 12.43
C ASN A 194 -19.05 4.06 12.46
N THR A 195 -18.90 5.04 13.36
CA THR A 195 -19.83 6.18 13.51
C THR A 195 -19.18 7.54 13.31
N CYS A 196 -17.87 7.61 13.09
CA CYS A 196 -17.17 8.85 12.77
C CYS A 196 -17.80 9.52 11.54
N THR A 197 -18.16 10.81 11.66
CA THR A 197 -18.91 11.50 10.61
C THR A 197 -18.16 11.68 9.32
N PHE A 198 -16.83 11.79 9.37
CA PHE A 198 -15.96 12.02 8.22
C PHE A 198 -15.57 10.74 7.45
N CYS A 199 -15.78 9.56 8.05
CA CYS A 199 -15.32 8.29 7.50
C CYS A 199 -16.50 7.45 6.97
N SER A 200 -16.37 6.93 5.74
CA SER A 200 -17.33 6.00 5.14
C SER A 200 -16.71 4.65 4.75
N LEU A 201 -15.41 4.46 5.01
CA LEU A 201 -14.63 3.33 4.50
C LEU A 201 -15.21 1.94 4.86
N TYR A 202 -15.90 1.84 6.00
CA TYR A 202 -16.47 0.58 6.50
C TYR A 202 -17.97 0.67 6.77
N ARG A 203 -18.67 1.70 6.26
CA ARG A 203 -20.13 1.83 6.44
C ARG A 203 -20.84 0.64 5.85
N GLY A 204 -21.83 0.16 6.59
CA GLY A 204 -22.63 -1.01 6.18
C GLY A 204 -21.95 -2.36 6.39
N ILE A 205 -20.67 -2.39 6.82
CA ILE A 205 -19.96 -3.63 7.14
C ILE A 205 -20.04 -3.84 8.66
N PRO A 206 -20.74 -4.89 9.15
CA PRO A 206 -20.77 -5.22 10.57
C PRO A 206 -19.38 -5.55 11.11
N PHE A 207 -19.07 -5.07 12.32
CA PHE A 207 -17.81 -5.44 12.97
C PHE A 207 -17.87 -6.89 13.46
N ARG A 208 -16.86 -7.67 13.10
CA ARG A 208 -16.68 -9.06 13.51
C ARG A 208 -15.21 -9.38 13.70
N VAL A 209 -14.91 -10.24 14.65
CA VAL A 209 -13.57 -10.84 14.85
C VAL A 209 -13.61 -12.26 14.31
N CYS A 210 -12.63 -12.65 13.52
CA CYS A 210 -12.54 -14.00 12.96
C CYS A 210 -12.31 -15.07 14.05
N SER A 211 -12.81 -16.29 13.81
CA SER A 211 -12.39 -17.46 14.57
C SER A 211 -10.93 -17.86 14.20
N VAL A 212 -10.31 -18.73 14.97
CA VAL A 212 -8.97 -19.23 14.64
C VAL A 212 -9.00 -20.01 13.33
N GLU A 213 -10.02 -20.85 13.18
CA GLU A 213 -10.23 -21.68 12.00
C GLU A 213 -10.48 -20.82 10.75
N GLU A 214 -11.31 -19.78 10.87
CA GLU A 214 -11.53 -18.81 9.78
C GLU A 214 -10.26 -18.08 9.41
N PHE A 215 -9.43 -17.70 10.40
CA PHE A 215 -8.18 -17.02 10.14
C PHE A 215 -7.13 -17.94 9.50
N ASP A 216 -7.04 -19.19 9.93
CA ASP A 216 -6.18 -20.21 9.30
C ASP A 216 -6.56 -20.44 7.84
N GLU A 217 -7.87 -20.54 7.57
CA GLU A 217 -8.37 -20.66 6.20
C GLU A 217 -8.08 -19.38 5.39
N HIS A 218 -8.26 -18.20 5.98
CA HIS A 218 -7.93 -16.93 5.33
C HIS A 218 -6.44 -16.86 4.97
N ILE A 219 -5.51 -17.21 5.88
CA ILE A 219 -4.08 -17.23 5.59
C ILE A 219 -3.79 -18.17 4.42
N LYS A 220 -4.32 -19.39 4.47
CA LYS A 220 -4.14 -20.42 3.42
C LYS A 220 -4.64 -19.91 2.06
N ASN A 221 -5.85 -19.36 2.03
CA ASN A 221 -6.47 -18.86 0.79
C ASN A 221 -5.73 -17.63 0.25
N ALA A 222 -5.29 -16.71 1.13
CA ALA A 222 -4.50 -15.55 0.75
C ALA A 222 -3.12 -15.95 0.19
N LEU A 223 -2.43 -16.92 0.82
CA LEU A 223 -1.17 -17.46 0.30
C LEU A 223 -1.36 -18.10 -1.08
N ALA A 224 -2.41 -18.92 -1.24
CA ALA A 224 -2.74 -19.57 -2.53
C ALA A 224 -3.13 -18.56 -3.61
N PHE A 225 -3.86 -17.49 -3.25
CA PHE A 225 -4.23 -16.43 -4.20
C PHE A 225 -3.01 -15.66 -4.69
N HIS A 226 -2.12 -15.26 -3.80
CA HIS A 226 -0.94 -14.49 -4.16
C HIS A 226 0.13 -15.32 -4.88
N GLY A 227 0.35 -16.57 -4.47
CA GLY A 227 1.38 -17.43 -5.05
C GLY A 227 2.77 -16.78 -5.03
N GLU A 228 3.51 -16.87 -6.12
CA GLU A 228 4.84 -16.27 -6.27
C GLU A 228 4.82 -14.72 -6.27
N ALA A 229 3.66 -14.08 -6.50
CA ALA A 229 3.51 -12.63 -6.41
C ALA A 229 3.70 -12.10 -4.98
N LEU A 230 3.64 -12.95 -3.96
CA LEU A 230 4.01 -12.59 -2.58
C LEU A 230 5.43 -12.04 -2.47
N ARG A 231 6.33 -12.36 -3.39
CA ARG A 231 7.69 -11.79 -3.46
C ARG A 231 7.71 -10.28 -3.60
N GLN A 232 6.60 -9.69 -4.06
CA GLN A 232 6.43 -8.23 -4.11
C GLN A 232 6.02 -7.62 -2.76
N ARG A 233 5.69 -8.45 -1.77
CA ARG A 233 5.20 -8.03 -0.46
C ARG A 233 6.30 -8.16 0.58
N SER A 234 6.61 -7.06 1.26
CA SER A 234 7.70 -7.03 2.24
C SER A 234 7.24 -6.97 3.70
N THR A 235 5.99 -6.59 3.92
CA THR A 235 5.38 -6.45 5.24
C THR A 235 4.05 -7.17 5.30
N ILE A 236 3.58 -7.48 6.49
CA ILE A 236 2.21 -7.91 6.74
C ILE A 236 1.42 -6.73 7.28
N PHE A 237 0.14 -6.63 6.96
CA PHE A 237 -0.77 -5.68 7.58
C PHE A 237 -1.99 -6.41 8.12
N LEU A 238 -2.23 -6.29 9.43
CA LEU A 238 -3.44 -6.82 10.05
C LEU A 238 -4.63 -5.92 9.76
N GLY A 239 -5.56 -6.43 8.97
CA GLY A 239 -6.80 -5.76 8.63
C GLY A 239 -7.95 -6.19 9.57
N GLN A 240 -9.06 -5.45 9.59
CA GLN A 240 -9.28 -4.25 8.80
C GLN A 240 -9.00 -2.96 9.60
N ALA A 241 -10.08 -2.21 9.95
CA ALA A 241 -9.95 -0.83 10.44
C ALA A 241 -9.23 -0.69 11.78
N ASN A 242 -9.36 -1.65 12.67
CA ASN A 242 -8.91 -1.56 14.06
C ASN A 242 -8.59 -2.95 14.63
N ALA A 243 -7.68 -3.67 13.98
CA ALA A 243 -7.30 -5.03 14.37
C ALA A 243 -6.80 -5.11 15.82
N ILE A 244 -6.13 -4.06 16.30
CA ILE A 244 -5.58 -4.03 17.66
C ILE A 244 -6.68 -3.90 18.74
N SER A 245 -7.91 -3.53 18.38
CA SER A 245 -9.04 -3.48 19.33
C SER A 245 -9.53 -4.86 19.79
N VAL A 246 -9.12 -5.92 19.09
CA VAL A 246 -9.46 -7.31 19.45
C VAL A 246 -8.97 -7.60 20.88
N PRO A 247 -9.75 -8.30 21.72
CA PRO A 247 -9.34 -8.70 23.07
C PRO A 247 -7.98 -9.40 23.05
N GLN A 248 -7.11 -9.11 24.05
CA GLN A 248 -5.70 -9.52 24.03
C GLN A 248 -5.51 -11.01 23.78
N ASN A 249 -6.14 -11.87 24.57
CA ASN A 249 -5.98 -13.33 24.44
C ASN A 249 -6.34 -13.82 23.03
N ARG A 250 -7.40 -13.25 22.45
CA ARG A 250 -7.86 -13.60 21.10
C ARG A 250 -6.89 -13.11 20.03
N LEU A 251 -6.39 -11.88 20.16
CA LEU A 251 -5.43 -11.33 19.20
C LEU A 251 -4.12 -12.12 19.22
N VAL A 252 -3.63 -12.47 20.41
CA VAL A 252 -2.42 -13.31 20.60
C VAL A 252 -2.61 -14.68 19.95
N GLU A 253 -3.77 -15.32 20.16
CA GLU A 253 -4.09 -16.60 19.56
C GLU A 253 -4.04 -16.53 18.02
N LEU A 254 -4.67 -15.52 17.43
CA LEU A 254 -4.66 -15.29 15.98
C LEU A 254 -3.24 -14.98 15.48
N MET A 255 -2.50 -14.09 16.14
CA MET A 255 -1.15 -13.73 15.70
C MET A 255 -0.17 -14.87 15.75
N LYS A 256 -0.32 -15.82 16.67
CA LYS A 256 0.51 -17.05 16.73
C LYS A 256 0.36 -17.93 15.48
N ARG A 257 -0.74 -17.82 14.73
CA ARG A 257 -0.93 -18.58 13.48
C ARG A 257 -0.06 -18.10 12.33
N ILE A 258 0.35 -16.82 12.34
CA ILE A 258 1.11 -16.21 11.24
C ILE A 258 2.50 -16.86 11.07
N PRO A 259 3.35 -16.99 12.12
CA PRO A 259 4.69 -17.57 11.97
C PRO A 259 4.69 -19.08 11.66
N GLU A 260 3.54 -19.75 11.74
CA GLU A 260 3.41 -21.14 11.27
C GLU A 260 3.46 -21.24 9.73
N GLN A 261 3.09 -20.16 9.02
CA GLN A 261 2.98 -20.14 7.57
C GLN A 261 4.07 -19.30 6.89
N VAL A 262 4.57 -18.25 7.55
CA VAL A 262 5.56 -17.32 7.02
C VAL A 262 6.70 -17.11 8.03
N ILE A 263 7.80 -16.50 7.59
CA ILE A 263 8.91 -16.16 8.49
C ILE A 263 8.84 -14.68 8.83
N LEU A 264 8.81 -14.40 10.14
CA LEU A 264 9.01 -13.09 10.71
C LEU A 264 10.37 -13.07 11.43
N PRO A 265 11.15 -11.98 11.34
CA PRO A 265 12.38 -11.85 12.09
C PRO A 265 12.09 -11.78 13.58
N PRO A 266 13.00 -12.25 14.44
CA PRO A 266 12.95 -11.96 15.87
C PRO A 266 12.80 -10.47 16.13
N ALA A 267 12.16 -10.12 17.23
CA ALA A 267 11.86 -8.72 17.57
C ALA A 267 13.14 -7.85 17.60
N GLU A 268 14.23 -8.39 18.14
CA GLU A 268 15.50 -7.70 18.28
C GLU A 268 16.22 -7.44 16.95
N GLU A 269 15.89 -8.20 15.93
CA GLU A 269 16.46 -8.06 14.60
C GLU A 269 15.67 -7.12 13.68
N ARG A 270 14.53 -6.60 14.13
CA ARG A 270 13.71 -5.66 13.35
C ARG A 270 14.16 -4.21 13.51
N PRO A 271 14.12 -3.39 12.45
CA PRO A 271 13.68 -3.70 11.09
C PRO A 271 14.74 -4.37 10.23
N VAL A 272 14.40 -5.48 9.60
CA VAL A 272 15.28 -6.19 8.67
C VAL A 272 14.88 -5.91 7.22
N LYS A 273 15.85 -5.76 6.33
CA LYS A 273 15.55 -5.74 4.89
C LYS A 273 15.08 -7.13 4.46
N PRO A 274 13.98 -7.23 3.70
CA PRO A 274 13.45 -8.51 3.26
C PRO A 274 14.53 -9.27 2.47
N LYS A 275 14.85 -10.48 2.90
CA LYS A 275 15.69 -11.42 2.16
C LYS A 275 14.81 -12.53 1.63
N TRP A 276 14.53 -12.50 0.33
CA TRP A 276 13.82 -13.58 -0.33
C TRP A 276 14.78 -14.76 -0.53
N THR A 277 14.51 -15.87 0.11
CA THR A 277 15.26 -17.12 -0.09
C THR A 277 14.49 -18.03 -1.03
N ARG A 278 15.15 -18.44 -2.13
CA ARG A 278 14.60 -19.43 -3.07
C ARG A 278 14.19 -20.70 -2.32
N GLY A 279 12.94 -21.08 -2.51
CA GLY A 279 12.46 -22.45 -2.18
C GLY A 279 12.03 -22.70 -0.74
N LYS A 280 11.86 -21.67 0.11
CA LYS A 280 11.40 -21.82 1.50
C LYS A 280 10.46 -20.69 1.90
N ARG A 281 9.89 -20.80 3.12
CA ARG A 281 8.95 -19.85 3.72
C ARG A 281 9.24 -18.38 3.36
N LEU A 282 8.19 -17.63 3.11
CA LEU A 282 8.26 -16.21 2.79
C LEU A 282 8.72 -15.40 4.00
N HIS A 283 9.64 -14.47 3.78
CA HIS A 283 10.18 -13.60 4.82
C HIS A 283 9.53 -12.22 4.73
N PHE A 284 8.95 -11.77 5.84
CA PHE A 284 8.42 -10.42 5.99
C PHE A 284 9.22 -9.66 7.05
N THR A 285 9.21 -8.33 6.99
CA THR A 285 9.99 -7.49 7.91
C THR A 285 9.28 -7.25 9.24
N GLY A 286 7.95 -7.36 9.28
CA GLY A 286 7.13 -7.15 10.46
C GLY A 286 5.67 -6.98 10.10
N ILE A 287 4.84 -6.76 11.12
CA ILE A 287 3.39 -6.61 11.03
C ILE A 287 3.01 -5.17 11.37
N GLY A 288 2.25 -4.52 10.49
CA GLY A 288 1.60 -3.24 10.76
C GLY A 288 0.11 -3.40 11.07
N ALA A 289 -0.48 -2.46 11.80
CA ALA A 289 -1.92 -2.43 12.07
C ALA A 289 -2.42 -1.03 12.38
N PHE A 290 -3.71 -0.77 12.11
CA PHE A 290 -4.38 0.42 12.63
C PHE A 290 -4.85 0.22 14.07
N ILE A 291 -4.89 1.33 14.83
CA ILE A 291 -5.55 1.44 16.13
C ILE A 291 -6.30 2.78 16.19
N ASP A 292 -7.43 2.78 16.86
CA ASP A 292 -8.12 4.02 17.23
C ASP A 292 -7.62 4.60 18.56
N GLY A 293 -7.93 5.88 18.79
CA GLY A 293 -7.46 6.60 19.97
C GLY A 293 -8.19 6.26 21.28
N PHE A 294 -9.29 5.49 21.24
CA PHE A 294 -10.11 5.21 22.42
C PHE A 294 -10.08 3.74 22.87
N THR A 295 -9.65 2.83 22.02
CA THR A 295 -9.48 1.42 22.41
C THR A 295 -8.05 1.10 22.85
N GLY A 296 -7.10 1.97 22.54
CA GLY A 296 -5.67 1.75 22.84
C GLY A 296 -5.39 1.53 24.34
N LEU A 297 -6.08 2.24 25.20
CA LEU A 297 -5.93 2.09 26.65
C LEU A 297 -6.52 0.81 27.25
N LYS A 298 -7.26 0.02 26.48
CA LYS A 298 -7.72 -1.31 26.90
C LYS A 298 -6.58 -2.33 27.01
N LYS A 299 -5.39 -1.97 26.47
CA LYS A 299 -4.17 -2.76 26.54
C LYS A 299 -3.11 -2.06 27.39
N THR A 300 -2.38 -2.85 28.16
CA THR A 300 -1.22 -2.41 28.92
C THR A 300 0.03 -2.35 28.03
N ALA A 301 1.13 -1.80 28.53
CA ALA A 301 2.41 -1.88 27.83
C ALA A 301 2.89 -3.32 27.67
N ASP A 302 2.63 -4.19 28.65
CA ASP A 302 2.98 -5.62 28.56
C ASP A 302 2.13 -6.34 27.48
N ASP A 303 0.84 -6.01 27.36
CA ASP A 303 0.01 -6.53 26.27
C ASP A 303 0.60 -6.15 24.90
N TYR A 304 1.04 -4.91 24.73
CA TYR A 304 1.68 -4.46 23.47
C TYR A 304 3.04 -5.14 23.26
N ARG A 305 3.80 -5.40 24.33
CA ARG A 305 5.08 -6.09 24.28
C ARG A 305 4.90 -7.54 23.78
N GLU A 306 3.88 -8.24 24.29
CA GLU A 306 3.53 -9.59 23.81
C GLU A 306 3.21 -9.58 22.30
N LEU A 307 2.45 -8.58 21.83
CA LEU A 307 2.16 -8.44 20.40
C LEU A 307 3.42 -8.09 19.59
N TRP A 308 4.31 -7.26 20.14
CA TRP A 308 5.59 -6.93 19.52
C TRP A 308 6.49 -8.17 19.38
N GLU A 309 6.56 -9.01 20.37
CA GLU A 309 7.28 -10.30 20.29
C GLU A 309 6.70 -11.21 19.18
N LEU A 310 5.38 -11.19 18.99
CA LEU A 310 4.69 -11.94 17.93
C LEU A 310 4.79 -11.28 16.54
N GLY A 311 5.48 -10.15 16.41
CA GLY A 311 5.74 -9.55 15.10
C GLY A 311 5.13 -8.17 14.87
N LEU A 312 4.32 -7.63 15.79
CA LEU A 312 3.79 -6.27 15.67
C LEU A 312 4.94 -5.25 15.68
N ASP A 313 5.30 -4.76 14.51
CA ASP A 313 6.42 -3.84 14.34
C ASP A 313 5.98 -2.38 14.41
N ARG A 314 4.82 -2.07 13.85
CA ARG A 314 4.33 -0.70 13.70
C ARG A 314 2.83 -0.57 13.85
N VAL A 315 2.40 0.49 14.52
CA VAL A 315 0.98 0.83 14.71
C VAL A 315 0.70 2.22 14.15
N TYR A 316 -0.46 2.37 13.50
CA TYR A 316 -0.94 3.63 12.94
C TYR A 316 -2.15 4.10 13.73
N LEU A 317 -1.96 5.18 14.50
CA LEU A 317 -2.99 5.75 15.36
C LEU A 317 -3.71 6.90 14.63
N GLY A 318 -5.01 6.74 14.40
CA GLY A 318 -5.84 7.85 13.91
C GLY A 318 -6.07 8.87 15.01
N VAL A 319 -5.32 9.96 15.02
CA VAL A 319 -5.51 11.11 15.94
C VAL A 319 -6.55 12.06 15.38
N GLU A 320 -6.51 12.33 14.10
CA GLU A 320 -7.35 13.23 13.29
C GLU A 320 -7.20 14.71 13.70
N SER A 321 -7.34 15.03 15.00
CA SER A 321 -7.18 16.36 15.60
C SER A 321 -6.66 16.25 17.02
N GLY A 322 -5.88 17.24 17.47
CA GLY A 322 -5.52 17.41 18.87
C GLY A 322 -6.62 18.08 19.71
N SER A 323 -7.72 18.51 19.10
CA SER A 323 -8.80 19.23 19.78
C SER A 323 -9.94 18.28 20.16
N GLU A 324 -10.21 18.18 21.48
CA GLU A 324 -11.33 17.42 22.02
C GLU A 324 -12.67 17.85 21.41
N GLU A 325 -12.93 19.15 21.32
CA GLU A 325 -14.16 19.71 20.74
C GLU A 325 -14.38 19.25 19.29
N ILE A 326 -13.32 19.20 18.49
CA ILE A 326 -13.41 18.72 17.10
C ILE A 326 -13.65 17.20 17.08
N LEU A 327 -12.97 16.45 17.94
CA LEU A 327 -13.16 14.99 18.04
C LEU A 327 -14.60 14.65 18.42
N GLU A 328 -15.19 15.38 19.37
CA GLU A 328 -16.61 15.26 19.71
C GLU A 328 -17.51 15.64 18.53
N TRP A 329 -17.21 16.75 17.86
CA TRP A 329 -17.98 17.22 16.71
C TRP A 329 -17.97 16.21 15.56
N ILE A 330 -16.84 15.55 15.28
CA ILE A 330 -16.76 14.49 14.25
C ILE A 330 -17.20 13.11 14.76
N LYS A 331 -17.73 13.04 15.98
CA LYS A 331 -18.14 11.79 16.65
C LYS A 331 -17.01 10.75 16.77
N LYS A 332 -15.79 11.20 17.05
CA LYS A 332 -14.68 10.32 17.39
C LYS A 332 -14.45 10.38 18.90
N PRO A 333 -14.78 9.31 19.66
CA PRO A 333 -14.78 9.35 21.15
C PRO A 333 -13.39 9.22 21.74
N ALA A 334 -12.38 9.80 21.10
CA ALA A 334 -11.00 9.77 21.56
C ALA A 334 -10.66 11.07 22.29
N GLN A 335 -9.97 10.97 23.40
CA GLN A 335 -9.45 12.11 24.14
C GLN A 335 -7.96 12.27 23.82
N PRO A 336 -7.45 13.49 23.59
CA PRO A 336 -6.03 13.71 23.29
C PRO A 336 -5.09 13.09 24.34
N ASP A 337 -5.36 13.26 25.62
CA ASP A 337 -4.54 12.69 26.70
C ASP A 337 -4.52 11.16 26.67
N GLN A 338 -5.65 10.52 26.36
CA GLN A 338 -5.73 9.06 26.23
C GLN A 338 -4.92 8.56 25.02
N MET A 339 -4.89 9.34 23.93
CA MET A 339 -4.07 9.02 22.77
C MET A 339 -2.57 9.16 23.08
N LEU A 340 -2.18 10.21 23.83
CA LEU A 340 -0.79 10.38 24.29
C LEU A 340 -0.36 9.20 25.18
N GLU A 341 -1.19 8.77 26.11
CA GLU A 341 -0.92 7.61 26.96
C GLU A 341 -0.84 6.32 26.13
N THR A 342 -1.72 6.12 25.15
CA THR A 342 -1.64 4.97 24.23
C THR A 342 -0.31 4.94 23.49
N ILE A 343 0.14 6.09 22.97
CA ILE A 343 1.46 6.20 22.32
C ILE A 343 2.57 5.85 23.32
N ALA A 344 2.51 6.34 24.55
CA ALA A 344 3.51 6.04 25.56
C ALA A 344 3.64 4.53 25.85
N ARG A 345 2.51 3.83 26.01
CA ARG A 345 2.49 2.37 26.20
C ARG A 345 3.05 1.60 25.02
N LEU A 346 2.72 2.02 23.80
CA LEU A 346 3.27 1.43 22.57
C LEU A 346 4.80 1.62 22.48
N LYS A 347 5.29 2.82 22.81
CA LYS A 347 6.74 3.12 22.83
C LYS A 347 7.47 2.33 23.90
N GLU A 348 6.91 2.20 25.11
CA GLU A 348 7.44 1.38 26.18
C GLU A 348 7.54 -0.10 25.78
N ALA A 349 6.58 -0.58 25.01
CA ALA A 349 6.58 -1.94 24.46
C ALA A 349 7.57 -2.15 23.30
N GLY A 350 8.20 -1.10 22.76
CA GLY A 350 9.11 -1.19 21.60
C GLY A 350 8.42 -1.09 20.24
N VAL A 351 7.12 -0.85 20.19
CA VAL A 351 6.35 -0.73 18.94
C VAL A 351 6.58 0.64 18.31
N ALA A 352 6.97 0.66 17.04
CA ALA A 352 7.01 1.90 16.27
C ALA A 352 5.59 2.45 16.10
N THR A 353 5.42 3.76 16.31
CA THR A 353 4.10 4.36 16.35
C THR A 353 4.03 5.56 15.44
N ASP A 354 3.15 5.48 14.45
CA ASP A 354 2.85 6.58 13.55
C ASP A 354 1.47 7.15 13.87
N ILE A 355 1.30 8.45 13.69
CA ILE A 355 0.01 9.11 13.90
C ILE A 355 -0.52 9.69 12.59
N ILE A 356 -1.84 9.77 12.48
CA ILE A 356 -2.54 10.34 11.33
C ILE A 356 -3.30 11.57 11.81
N LEU A 357 -3.04 12.71 11.16
CA LEU A 357 -3.75 13.97 11.36
C LEU A 357 -4.48 14.36 10.08
N LEU A 358 -5.70 14.88 10.22
CA LEU A 358 -6.48 15.37 9.10
C LEU A 358 -6.25 16.86 8.89
N VAL A 359 -5.89 17.24 7.67
CA VAL A 359 -5.78 18.64 7.25
C VAL A 359 -7.16 19.11 6.78
N GLY A 360 -7.64 20.23 7.29
CA GLY A 360 -8.93 20.83 6.92
C GLY A 360 -10.14 20.34 7.70
N ILE A 361 -9.97 19.42 8.63
CA ILE A 361 -11.07 18.94 9.47
C ILE A 361 -11.65 20.09 10.31
N GLY A 362 -12.98 20.18 10.39
CA GLY A 362 -13.67 21.24 11.14
C GLY A 362 -13.87 22.55 10.37
N GLY A 363 -13.34 22.70 9.14
CA GLY A 363 -13.52 23.89 8.32
C GLY A 363 -13.01 25.17 8.99
N LYS A 364 -13.53 26.34 8.56
CA LYS A 364 -13.06 27.66 9.02
C LYS A 364 -13.37 27.94 10.49
N GLU A 365 -14.48 27.43 10.99
CA GLU A 365 -14.91 27.64 12.37
C GLU A 365 -13.91 27.07 13.37
N TYR A 366 -13.37 25.88 13.07
CA TYR A 366 -12.46 25.17 13.97
C TYR A 366 -10.98 25.30 13.56
N GLU A 367 -10.63 26.01 12.50
CA GLU A 367 -9.28 26.06 11.94
C GLU A 367 -8.23 26.39 13.00
N ARG A 368 -8.41 27.49 13.72
CA ARG A 368 -7.45 27.93 14.74
C ARG A 368 -7.30 26.91 15.87
N LYS A 369 -8.42 26.43 16.42
CA LYS A 369 -8.42 25.41 17.50
C LYS A 369 -7.75 24.11 17.05
N HIS A 370 -8.06 23.66 15.82
CA HIS A 370 -7.46 22.48 15.23
C HIS A 370 -5.94 22.61 15.14
N VAL A 371 -5.45 23.72 14.62
CA VAL A 371 -4.01 23.96 14.42
C VAL A 371 -3.31 24.04 15.78
N GLU A 372 -3.77 24.90 16.70
CA GLU A 372 -3.14 25.09 18.01
C GLU A 372 -3.09 23.79 18.82
N ALA A 373 -4.22 23.07 18.91
CA ALA A 373 -4.31 21.82 19.65
C ALA A 373 -3.51 20.67 19.01
N SER A 374 -3.48 20.60 17.68
CA SER A 374 -2.71 19.54 17.00
C SER A 374 -1.20 19.80 17.05
N ILE A 375 -0.75 21.07 17.02
CA ILE A 375 0.65 21.42 17.31
C ILE A 375 1.03 20.96 18.71
N LYS A 376 0.23 21.34 19.72
CA LYS A 376 0.46 20.93 21.10
C LYS A 376 0.54 19.41 21.23
N PHE A 377 -0.40 18.69 20.60
CA PHE A 377 -0.39 17.23 20.61
C PHE A 377 0.89 16.63 19.99
N ILE A 378 1.37 17.16 18.86
CA ILE A 378 2.63 16.73 18.23
C ILE A 378 3.81 17.00 19.17
N GLU A 379 3.84 18.16 19.82
CA GLU A 379 4.93 18.58 20.71
C GLU A 379 5.00 17.72 21.99
N GLU A 380 3.85 17.38 22.57
CA GLU A 380 3.73 16.59 23.80
C GLU A 380 3.81 15.08 23.54
N SER A 381 3.60 14.63 22.29
CA SER A 381 3.58 13.20 21.99
C SER A 381 4.94 12.54 22.27
N PRO A 382 4.97 11.33 22.86
CA PRO A 382 6.20 10.58 23.12
C PRO A 382 6.75 9.88 21.89
N LEU A 383 6.44 10.39 20.68
CA LEU A 383 7.00 9.93 19.42
C LEU A 383 8.50 10.17 19.36
N THR A 384 9.22 9.25 18.75
CA THR A 384 10.69 9.23 18.67
C THR A 384 11.18 9.23 17.22
N LYS A 385 12.47 9.45 17.03
CA LYS A 385 13.09 9.37 15.71
C LYS A 385 12.79 8.02 15.05
N GLY A 386 12.21 8.06 13.84
CA GLY A 386 11.75 6.86 13.11
C GLY A 386 10.23 6.71 13.09
N ASP A 387 9.52 7.39 14.00
CA ASP A 387 8.07 7.53 13.93
C ASP A 387 7.68 8.63 12.93
N ARG A 388 6.48 8.52 12.37
CA ARG A 388 5.97 9.41 11.31
C ARG A 388 4.68 10.09 11.72
N VAL A 389 4.45 11.25 11.13
CA VAL A 389 3.17 11.93 11.18
C VAL A 389 2.60 12.00 9.77
N TYR A 390 1.55 11.25 9.54
CA TYR A 390 0.82 11.25 8.29
C TYR A 390 -0.16 12.42 8.27
N LEU A 391 0.00 13.27 7.26
CA LEU A 391 -0.83 14.44 7.06
C LEU A 391 -1.77 14.16 5.88
N SER A 392 -3.05 13.96 6.17
CA SER A 392 -4.07 13.60 5.20
C SER A 392 -5.09 14.72 5.06
N GLU A 393 -5.29 15.21 3.84
CA GLU A 393 -6.41 16.11 3.57
C GLU A 393 -7.73 15.36 3.78
N VAL A 394 -8.71 16.03 4.37
CA VAL A 394 -10.06 15.49 4.53
C VAL A 394 -10.65 15.16 3.16
N VAL A 395 -11.14 13.92 3.00
CA VAL A 395 -11.74 13.44 1.76
C VAL A 395 -13.27 13.56 1.84
N GLU A 396 -13.87 14.04 0.75
CA GLU A 396 -15.32 14.11 0.61
C GLU A 396 -15.89 12.76 0.19
N TYR A 397 -16.54 12.08 1.12
CA TYR A 397 -17.32 10.89 0.81
C TYR A 397 -18.81 11.28 0.77
N SER A 398 -19.48 11.01 -0.35
CA SER A 398 -20.89 11.40 -0.58
C SER A 398 -21.85 10.80 0.44
N ASP A 399 -21.50 9.66 1.02
CA ASP A 399 -22.27 8.93 2.05
C ASP A 399 -21.83 9.26 3.48
N ALA A 400 -20.79 10.10 3.66
CA ALA A 400 -20.34 10.54 4.98
C ALA A 400 -21.12 11.76 5.47
N PRO A 401 -21.67 11.77 6.71
CA PRO A 401 -22.46 12.86 7.24
C PRO A 401 -21.68 14.16 7.48
N TYR A 402 -20.37 14.15 7.35
CA TYR A 402 -19.49 15.26 7.69
C TYR A 402 -19.88 16.57 6.98
N TYR A 403 -20.02 16.52 5.65
CA TYR A 403 -20.34 17.71 4.88
C TYR A 403 -21.79 18.17 5.05
N GLN A 404 -22.74 17.23 5.22
CA GLN A 404 -24.11 17.57 5.57
C GLN A 404 -24.17 18.32 6.92
N ARG A 405 -23.33 17.88 7.88
CA ARG A 405 -23.22 18.55 9.17
C ARG A 405 -22.58 19.92 9.05
N MET A 406 -21.53 20.08 8.24
CA MET A 406 -20.94 21.39 7.96
C MET A 406 -21.98 22.38 7.36
N GLU A 407 -22.77 21.90 6.41
CA GLU A 407 -23.87 22.72 5.81
C GLU A 407 -24.94 23.08 6.83
N HIS A 408 -25.40 22.12 7.63
CA HIS A 408 -26.35 22.34 8.71
C HIS A 408 -25.83 23.36 9.73
N ASP A 409 -24.59 23.21 10.16
CA ASP A 409 -23.93 24.07 11.15
C ASP A 409 -23.41 25.38 10.51
N ARG A 410 -23.57 25.55 9.19
CA ARG A 410 -23.11 26.71 8.38
C ARG A 410 -21.60 26.95 8.47
N ILE A 411 -20.82 25.90 8.53
CA ILE A 411 -19.37 25.96 8.62
C ILE A 411 -18.77 25.97 7.21
N PRO A 412 -18.09 27.05 6.78
CA PRO A 412 -17.42 27.07 5.49
C PRO A 412 -16.20 26.15 5.46
N ARG A 413 -15.97 25.51 4.32
CA ARG A 413 -14.75 24.71 4.07
C ARG A 413 -13.52 25.62 3.99
N LEU A 414 -12.35 25.05 4.26
CA LEU A 414 -11.10 25.72 3.94
C LEU A 414 -10.90 25.74 2.41
N THR A 415 -10.37 26.82 1.91
CA THR A 415 -9.88 26.92 0.54
C THR A 415 -8.59 26.10 0.35
N GLU A 416 -8.24 25.79 -0.89
CA GLU A 416 -6.96 25.09 -1.18
C GLU A 416 -5.74 25.84 -0.60
N VAL A 417 -5.77 27.17 -0.61
CA VAL A 417 -4.70 28.00 -0.05
C VAL A 417 -4.62 27.87 1.47
N GLU A 418 -5.77 27.86 2.16
CA GLU A 418 -5.85 27.67 3.61
C GLU A 418 -5.44 26.25 4.00
N MET A 419 -5.89 25.23 3.27
CA MET A 419 -5.47 23.84 3.43
C MET A 419 -3.94 23.70 3.31
N LYS A 420 -3.36 24.32 2.29
CA LYS A 420 -1.91 24.29 2.09
C LYS A 420 -1.15 24.96 3.24
N LYS A 421 -1.61 26.12 3.71
CA LYS A 421 -1.02 26.79 4.89
C LYS A 421 -1.07 25.91 6.14
N GLN A 422 -2.22 25.28 6.39
CA GLN A 422 -2.38 24.38 7.54
C GLN A 422 -1.44 23.18 7.43
N LEU A 423 -1.32 22.58 6.24
CA LEU A 423 -0.39 21.50 5.95
C LEU A 423 1.08 21.92 6.21
N GLU A 424 1.48 23.11 5.75
CA GLU A 424 2.82 23.66 5.96
C GLU A 424 3.14 23.84 7.45
N VAL A 425 2.19 24.35 8.23
CA VAL A 425 2.35 24.52 9.69
C VAL A 425 2.57 23.18 10.39
N PHE A 426 1.75 22.16 10.07
CA PHE A 426 1.95 20.82 10.63
C PHE A 426 3.27 20.19 10.19
N TRP A 427 3.61 20.34 8.92
CA TRP A 427 4.86 19.83 8.35
C TRP A 427 6.09 20.38 9.07
N ASP A 428 6.11 21.69 9.30
CA ASP A 428 7.22 22.35 10.00
C ASP A 428 7.30 21.96 11.47
N THR A 429 6.15 21.81 12.13
CA THR A 429 6.09 21.34 13.53
C THR A 429 6.67 19.93 13.65
N VAL A 430 6.26 19.03 12.77
CA VAL A 430 6.78 17.64 12.74
C VAL A 430 8.29 17.62 12.51
N LYS A 431 8.79 18.45 11.58
CA LYS A 431 10.23 18.56 11.32
C LYS A 431 11.02 19.13 12.50
N LYS A 432 10.49 20.14 13.20
CA LYS A 432 11.11 20.70 14.42
C LYS A 432 11.30 19.62 15.48
N ARG A 433 10.35 18.69 15.59
CA ARG A 433 10.42 17.52 16.48
C ARG A 433 11.37 16.42 15.99
N LYS A 434 12.05 16.61 14.83
CA LYS A 434 12.89 15.60 14.16
C LYS A 434 12.15 14.30 13.81
N LEU A 435 10.82 14.41 13.66
CA LEU A 435 9.95 13.36 13.16
C LEU A 435 9.86 13.45 11.61
N GLN A 436 9.28 12.45 10.98
CA GLN A 436 9.10 12.41 9.53
C GLN A 436 7.67 12.77 9.15
N PRO A 437 7.41 13.95 8.55
CA PRO A 437 6.10 14.22 7.97
C PRO A 437 5.93 13.44 6.67
N VAL A 438 4.76 12.85 6.48
CA VAL A 438 4.42 12.06 5.29
C VAL A 438 3.08 12.52 4.74
N PRO A 439 3.02 12.96 3.46
CA PRO A 439 1.73 13.26 2.85
C PRO A 439 0.95 11.96 2.64
N TYR A 440 -0.32 11.95 3.03
CA TYR A 440 -1.17 10.78 2.94
C TYR A 440 -2.45 11.09 2.16
N ARG A 441 -2.58 10.51 0.99
CA ARG A 441 -3.81 10.55 0.21
C ARG A 441 -4.53 9.21 0.35
N ILE A 442 -5.66 9.24 1.03
CA ILE A 442 -6.48 8.05 1.26
C ILE A 442 -7.17 7.64 -0.04
N ASP A 443 -7.77 8.57 -0.78
CA ASP A 443 -8.53 8.30 -2.00
C ASP A 443 -7.93 9.03 -3.21
N PRO A 444 -7.95 8.45 -4.42
CA PRO A 444 -8.27 7.05 -4.68
C PRO A 444 -7.13 6.09 -4.31
N PHE A 445 -7.50 4.93 -3.76
CA PHE A 445 -6.60 3.83 -3.40
C PHE A 445 -6.97 2.54 -4.13
N VAL A 446 -5.98 1.69 -4.45
CA VAL A 446 -6.14 0.34 -4.98
C VAL A 446 -5.13 -0.60 -4.33
N TYR A 447 -5.62 -1.76 -3.91
CA TYR A 447 -4.81 -2.84 -3.33
C TYR A 447 -4.46 -3.90 -4.38
#